data_2ae587ad9859af9d03ceae6e0a141d82
#
_entry.id   2ae587ad9859af9d03ceae6e0a141d82
#
_cell.length_a   1.000
_cell.length_b   1.000
_cell.length_c   1.000
_cell.angle_alpha   90.00
_cell.angle_beta   90.00
_cell.angle_gamma   90.00
#
_symmetry.space_group_name_H-M   'P 1'
#
loop_
_entity.id
_entity.type
_entity.pdbx_description
1 polymer ?
#
loop_
_entity_poly.entity_id
_entity_poly.type
_entity_poly.pdbx_seq_one_letter_code
_entity_poly.pdbx_strand_id
1 'polypeptide(L)'
;MNYPKILIGFPTSSAKDYCFDDFVKQITTFTYPLYDIFVVDNSKDKSHVSKFHERGIKAVHEPLNGDFREELARHQNIIREYFLNGDYDYLMMIESDVFTGECILEKLVSYAECSGAGAVTCTYAINRGEPTLCLTSTSDYRAVRSEKILERSHGIDIMGQGVLPLNQLLIDPDAKITATGIGCTLFRREALELVRFRVDLSLNKSAFSDTFIFTDMQKLGFKILIDSNIICEHRK
;
A
#
# COMPACT_ATOMS: atom_id res chain seq x y z
N MET A 1 -8.83 -17.75 19.98
CA MET A 1 -8.34 -17.54 18.61
C MET A 1 -7.00 -16.85 18.71
N ASN A 2 -5.98 -17.33 18.03
CA ASN A 2 -4.70 -16.64 17.99
C ASN A 2 -4.74 -15.66 16.80
N TYR A 3 -4.77 -14.37 17.07
CA TYR A 3 -4.77 -13.36 16.01
C TYR A 3 -3.35 -13.16 15.48
N PRO A 4 -3.11 -13.18 14.16
CA PRO A 4 -1.83 -12.75 13.59
C PRO A 4 -1.46 -11.34 14.03
N LYS A 5 -0.19 -11.09 14.32
CA LYS A 5 0.27 -9.76 14.72
C LYS A 5 0.59 -8.90 13.50
N ILE A 6 0.04 -7.71 13.46
CA ILE A 6 0.20 -6.78 12.33
C ILE A 6 1.09 -5.61 12.72
N LEU A 7 2.02 -5.23 11.84
CA LEU A 7 2.61 -3.91 11.85
C LEU A 7 1.90 -3.02 10.84
N ILE A 8 1.38 -1.89 11.26
CA ILE A 8 0.92 -0.82 10.36
C ILE A 8 2.12 0.10 10.12
N GLY A 9 2.54 0.24 8.87
CA GLY A 9 3.71 1.04 8.50
C GLY A 9 3.42 2.01 7.35
N PHE A 10 3.94 3.23 7.44
CA PHE A 10 3.82 4.21 6.36
C PHE A 10 4.92 5.27 6.41
N PRO A 11 5.44 5.68 5.23
CA PRO A 11 6.18 6.91 5.10
C PRO A 11 5.20 8.10 5.03
N THR A 12 5.56 9.22 5.63
CA THR A 12 4.74 10.44 5.62
C THR A 12 5.58 11.70 5.72
N SER A 13 4.94 12.86 5.55
CA SER A 13 5.56 14.16 5.77
C SER A 13 4.55 15.22 6.20
N SER A 14 5.03 16.37 6.63
CA SER A 14 4.21 17.55 6.95
C SER A 14 3.34 18.05 5.78
N ALA A 15 3.64 17.64 4.55
CA ALA A 15 2.76 17.90 3.40
C ALA A 15 1.38 17.23 3.53
N LYS A 16 1.23 16.25 4.44
CA LYS A 16 -0.02 15.54 4.74
C LYS A 16 -0.70 16.06 6.03
N ASP A 17 -0.25 17.18 6.58
CA ASP A 17 -0.84 17.79 7.78
C ASP A 17 -2.34 18.13 7.64
N TYR A 18 -2.82 18.35 6.42
CA TYR A 18 -4.22 18.65 6.14
C TYR A 18 -5.21 17.53 6.55
N CYS A 19 -4.74 16.31 6.70
CA CYS A 19 -5.55 15.16 7.12
C CYS A 19 -4.95 14.40 8.32
N PHE A 20 -3.92 14.93 8.95
CA PHE A 20 -3.15 14.27 9.99
C PHE A 20 -4.00 13.73 11.16
N ASP A 21 -4.85 14.55 11.75
CA ASP A 21 -5.63 14.14 12.93
C ASP A 21 -6.67 13.07 12.59
N ASP A 22 -7.34 13.20 11.44
CA ASP A 22 -8.29 12.19 10.95
C ASP A 22 -7.59 10.87 10.64
N PHE A 23 -6.41 10.94 10.03
CA PHE A 23 -5.63 9.75 9.70
C PHE A 23 -5.11 9.05 10.96
N VAL A 24 -4.56 9.78 11.92
CA VAL A 24 -4.13 9.21 13.21
C VAL A 24 -5.32 8.58 13.94
N LYS A 25 -6.47 9.25 13.95
CA LYS A 25 -7.69 8.67 14.51
C LYS A 25 -8.04 7.35 13.83
N GLN A 26 -8.03 7.29 12.50
CA GLN A 26 -8.32 6.06 11.77
C GLN A 26 -7.41 4.91 12.20
N ILE A 27 -6.08 5.10 12.13
CA ILE A 27 -5.12 4.01 12.39
C ILE A 27 -5.04 3.58 13.86
N THR A 28 -5.56 4.39 14.78
CA THR A 28 -5.62 4.07 16.21
C THR A 28 -6.99 3.50 16.65
N THR A 29 -7.97 3.47 15.75
CA THR A 29 -9.34 2.98 16.04
C THR A 29 -9.73 1.75 15.20
N PHE A 30 -8.80 1.10 14.51
CA PHE A 30 -9.09 -0.19 13.86
C PHE A 30 -9.57 -1.21 14.89
N THR A 31 -10.55 -2.00 14.49
CA THR A 31 -11.19 -2.99 15.40
C THR A 31 -10.34 -4.25 15.59
N TYR A 32 -9.30 -4.43 14.80
CA TYR A 32 -8.37 -5.56 14.92
C TYR A 32 -7.59 -5.52 16.25
N PRO A 33 -7.52 -6.62 17.03
CA PRO A 33 -7.06 -6.56 18.41
C PRO A 33 -5.53 -6.53 18.60
N LEU A 34 -4.74 -6.86 17.58
CA LEU A 34 -3.30 -7.07 17.75
C LEU A 34 -2.47 -6.42 16.64
N TYR A 35 -2.18 -5.14 16.78
CA TYR A 35 -1.30 -4.41 15.88
C TYR A 35 -0.46 -3.36 16.59
N ASP A 36 0.67 -3.04 15.97
CA ASP A 36 1.53 -1.91 16.32
C ASP A 36 1.63 -0.94 15.14
N ILE A 37 2.06 0.29 15.39
CA ILE A 37 2.21 1.33 14.36
C ILE A 37 3.66 1.80 14.34
N PHE A 38 4.24 1.91 13.13
CA PHE A 38 5.59 2.45 12.90
C PHE A 38 5.60 3.41 11.72
N VAL A 39 6.12 4.62 11.93
CA VAL A 39 6.10 5.72 10.97
C VAL A 39 7.50 6.12 10.57
N VAL A 40 7.71 6.38 9.29
CA VAL A 40 8.92 7.04 8.76
C VAL A 40 8.52 8.42 8.26
N ASP A 41 8.90 9.45 9.02
CA ASP A 41 8.64 10.84 8.66
C ASP A 41 9.78 11.38 7.77
N ASN A 42 9.43 11.80 6.57
CA ASN A 42 10.36 12.35 5.60
C ASN A 42 10.25 13.89 5.44
N SER A 43 9.68 14.55 6.41
CA SER A 43 9.62 16.02 6.48
C SER A 43 11.03 16.63 6.49
N LYS A 44 11.12 17.88 6.05
CA LYS A 44 12.36 18.64 6.19
C LYS A 44 12.71 18.92 7.65
N ASP A 45 11.70 19.14 8.48
CA ASP A 45 11.83 19.49 9.89
C ASP A 45 11.43 18.31 10.77
N LYS A 46 12.22 18.07 11.82
CA LYS A 46 11.96 17.03 12.82
C LYS A 46 10.74 17.28 13.69
N SER A 47 10.18 18.49 13.70
CA SER A 47 9.00 18.80 14.52
C SER A 47 7.79 17.97 14.16
N HIS A 48 7.66 17.54 12.90
CA HIS A 48 6.54 16.72 12.47
C HIS A 48 6.53 15.32 13.13
N VAL A 49 7.70 14.68 13.29
CA VAL A 49 7.79 13.38 13.97
C VAL A 49 7.32 13.45 15.42
N SER A 50 7.50 14.60 16.08
CA SER A 50 7.05 14.81 17.48
C SER A 50 5.54 14.69 17.63
N LYS A 51 4.76 15.05 16.60
CA LYS A 51 3.29 14.91 16.61
C LYS A 51 2.85 13.46 16.78
N PHE A 52 3.60 12.50 16.21
CA PHE A 52 3.34 11.06 16.38
C PHE A 52 3.72 10.60 17.78
N HIS A 53 4.88 11.03 18.29
CA HIS A 53 5.34 10.66 19.64
C HIS A 53 4.37 11.15 20.73
N GLU A 54 3.82 12.37 20.59
CA GLU A 54 2.81 12.94 21.50
C GLU A 54 1.52 12.08 21.55
N ARG A 55 1.26 11.28 20.52
CA ARG A 55 0.15 10.34 20.43
C ARG A 55 0.53 8.89 20.74
N GLY A 56 1.74 8.68 21.29
CA GLY A 56 2.26 7.35 21.63
C GLY A 56 2.62 6.49 20.43
N ILE A 57 2.70 7.06 19.23
CA ILE A 57 3.04 6.34 17.99
C ILE A 57 4.54 6.37 17.78
N LYS A 58 5.14 5.20 17.53
CA LYS A 58 6.56 5.10 17.21
C LYS A 58 6.86 5.65 15.84
N ALA A 59 7.74 6.63 15.77
CA ALA A 59 8.14 7.28 14.52
C ALA A 59 9.64 7.57 14.48
N VAL A 60 10.22 7.57 13.27
CA VAL A 60 11.60 7.98 13.01
C VAL A 60 11.63 9.08 11.95
N HIS A 61 12.60 9.97 12.04
CA HIS A 61 12.79 11.04 11.08
C HIS A 61 13.90 10.70 10.08
N GLU A 62 13.51 10.61 8.81
CA GLU A 62 14.38 10.25 7.67
C GLU A 62 14.09 11.21 6.51
N PRO A 63 14.73 12.38 6.45
CA PRO A 63 14.43 13.38 5.44
C PRO A 63 14.79 12.90 4.02
N LEU A 64 14.11 13.47 3.02
CA LEU A 64 14.40 13.19 1.61
C LEU A 64 15.77 13.79 1.21
N ASN A 65 16.62 12.96 0.59
CA ASN A 65 17.98 13.33 0.19
C ASN A 65 18.31 12.98 -1.27
N GLY A 66 17.33 12.89 -2.15
CA GLY A 66 17.57 12.46 -3.54
C GLY A 66 16.30 12.41 -4.40
N ASP A 67 16.29 11.52 -5.36
CA ASP A 67 15.08 11.27 -6.16
C ASP A 67 13.96 10.79 -5.25
N PHE A 68 12.79 11.42 -5.34
CA PHE A 68 11.66 11.14 -4.46
C PHE A 68 11.23 9.66 -4.48
N ARG A 69 11.30 8.99 -5.63
CA ARG A 69 10.88 7.58 -5.75
C ARG A 69 11.88 6.62 -5.11
N GLU A 70 13.19 6.89 -5.26
CA GLU A 70 14.24 6.11 -4.60
C GLU A 70 14.18 6.29 -3.08
N GLU A 71 14.00 7.54 -2.62
CA GLU A 71 13.85 7.85 -1.21
C GLU A 71 12.58 7.22 -0.62
N LEU A 72 11.45 7.26 -1.35
CA LEU A 72 10.23 6.59 -0.91
C LEU A 72 10.45 5.08 -0.74
N ALA A 73 11.11 4.44 -1.71
CA ALA A 73 11.45 3.02 -1.61
C ALA A 73 12.41 2.73 -0.43
N ARG A 74 13.35 3.65 -0.14
CA ARG A 74 14.24 3.57 1.02
C ARG A 74 13.43 3.63 2.33
N HIS A 75 12.50 4.57 2.46
CA HIS A 75 11.65 4.70 3.65
C HIS A 75 10.74 3.47 3.85
N GLN A 76 10.20 2.93 2.78
CA GLN A 76 9.43 1.69 2.82
C GLN A 76 10.29 0.50 3.27
N ASN A 77 11.57 0.45 2.89
CA ASN A 77 12.49 -0.58 3.38
C ASN A 77 12.86 -0.40 4.85
N ILE A 78 12.94 0.81 5.38
CA ILE A 78 13.11 1.03 6.84
C ILE A 78 11.92 0.42 7.59
N ILE A 79 10.71 0.62 7.11
CA ILE A 79 9.50 0.00 7.66
C ILE A 79 9.58 -1.53 7.55
N ARG A 80 9.95 -2.05 6.37
CA ARG A 80 10.11 -3.48 6.14
C ARG A 80 11.17 -4.09 7.08
N GLU A 81 12.30 -3.45 7.27
CA GLU A 81 13.35 -3.93 8.17
C GLU A 81 12.88 -3.93 9.63
N TYR A 82 12.17 -2.88 10.05
CA TYR A 82 11.55 -2.85 11.37
C TYR A 82 10.55 -4.00 11.55
N PHE A 83 9.72 -4.26 10.55
CA PHE A 83 8.78 -5.38 10.51
C PHE A 83 9.49 -6.73 10.62
N LEU A 84 10.53 -6.97 9.81
CA LEU A 84 11.24 -8.25 9.78
C LEU A 84 12.05 -8.52 11.04
N ASN A 85 12.51 -7.48 11.74
CA ASN A 85 13.21 -7.60 13.02
C ASN A 85 12.26 -7.79 14.21
N GLY A 86 10.94 -7.60 14.02
CA GLY A 86 9.91 -7.82 15.03
C GLY A 86 9.23 -9.20 14.88
N ASP A 87 8.26 -9.46 15.74
CA ASP A 87 7.45 -10.68 15.80
C ASP A 87 6.09 -10.54 15.07
N TYR A 88 6.07 -9.82 13.96
CA TYR A 88 4.86 -9.58 13.18
C TYR A 88 4.66 -10.63 12.09
N ASP A 89 3.41 -11.02 11.85
CA ASP A 89 3.02 -11.94 10.78
C ASP A 89 2.72 -11.19 9.48
N TYR A 90 2.18 -9.96 9.60
CA TYR A 90 1.79 -9.14 8.48
C TYR A 90 2.28 -7.70 8.61
N LEU A 91 2.62 -7.09 7.47
CA LEU A 91 2.84 -5.65 7.32
C LEU A 91 1.67 -5.05 6.54
N MET A 92 0.92 -4.15 7.17
CA MET A 92 -0.05 -3.28 6.51
C MET A 92 0.64 -1.99 6.08
N MET A 93 0.83 -1.81 4.77
CA MET A 93 1.22 -0.52 4.21
C MET A 93 -0.03 0.30 3.92
N ILE A 94 -0.06 1.52 4.44
CA ILE A 94 -1.16 2.47 4.23
C ILE A 94 -0.58 3.86 3.97
N GLU A 95 -1.06 4.58 2.95
CA GLU A 95 -0.65 5.97 2.72
C GLU A 95 -1.38 6.90 3.69
N SER A 96 -0.70 7.93 4.21
CA SER A 96 -1.21 8.80 5.27
C SER A 96 -2.34 9.75 4.85
N ASP A 97 -2.83 9.61 3.64
CA ASP A 97 -4.01 10.30 3.08
C ASP A 97 -5.01 9.33 2.44
N VAL A 98 -4.83 8.01 2.70
CA VAL A 98 -5.77 6.95 2.28
C VAL A 98 -6.62 6.52 3.48
N PHE A 99 -7.93 6.57 3.29
CA PHE A 99 -8.92 6.29 4.34
C PHE A 99 -9.74 5.04 4.02
N THR A 100 -9.94 4.22 5.06
CA THR A 100 -10.61 2.92 4.98
C THR A 100 -11.65 2.78 6.09
N GLY A 101 -12.44 1.71 6.07
CA GLY A 101 -13.31 1.34 7.20
C GLY A 101 -12.53 0.73 8.37
N GLU A 102 -13.06 0.82 9.57
CA GLU A 102 -12.44 0.39 10.83
C GLU A 102 -12.08 -1.12 10.84
N CYS A 103 -12.83 -1.96 10.11
CA CYS A 103 -12.61 -3.42 10.04
C CYS A 103 -11.76 -3.85 8.84
N ILE A 104 -10.94 -2.96 8.26
CA ILE A 104 -10.15 -3.30 7.08
C ILE A 104 -9.13 -4.40 7.38
N LEU A 105 -8.48 -4.37 8.52
CA LEU A 105 -7.44 -5.34 8.89
C LEU A 105 -8.01 -6.75 8.99
N GLU A 106 -9.17 -6.94 9.63
CA GLU A 106 -9.85 -8.24 9.73
C GLU A 106 -10.16 -8.82 8.36
N LYS A 107 -10.64 -7.99 7.43
CA LYS A 107 -10.96 -8.42 6.07
C LYS A 107 -9.70 -8.88 5.33
N LEU A 108 -8.66 -8.04 5.31
CA LEU A 108 -7.45 -8.36 4.58
C LEU A 108 -6.72 -9.57 5.16
N VAL A 109 -6.66 -9.71 6.51
CA VAL A 109 -6.11 -10.90 7.18
C VAL A 109 -6.92 -12.14 6.82
N SER A 110 -8.26 -12.08 6.91
CA SER A 110 -9.12 -13.22 6.55
C SER A 110 -8.85 -13.70 5.13
N TYR A 111 -8.73 -12.78 4.17
CA TYR A 111 -8.43 -13.15 2.78
C TYR A 111 -7.01 -13.74 2.62
N ALA A 112 -6.03 -13.16 3.30
CA ALA A 112 -4.65 -13.66 3.27
C ALA A 112 -4.56 -15.08 3.85
N GLU A 113 -5.19 -15.33 5.00
CA GLU A 113 -5.21 -16.65 5.66
C GLU A 113 -5.93 -17.71 4.82
N CYS A 114 -7.14 -17.39 4.30
CA CYS A 114 -7.91 -18.34 3.51
C CYS A 114 -7.27 -18.69 2.16
N SER A 115 -6.50 -17.79 1.56
CA SER A 115 -5.96 -17.97 0.20
C SER A 115 -4.49 -18.33 0.15
N GLY A 116 -3.74 -18.12 1.22
CA GLY A 116 -2.27 -18.18 1.23
C GLY A 116 -1.61 -17.09 0.37
N ALA A 117 -2.31 -15.97 0.12
CA ALA A 117 -1.77 -14.89 -0.69
C ALA A 117 -0.57 -14.21 -0.02
N GLY A 118 0.43 -13.84 -0.80
CA GLY A 118 1.60 -13.06 -0.35
C GLY A 118 1.26 -11.59 -0.10
N ALA A 119 0.23 -11.07 -0.78
CA ALA A 119 -0.34 -9.76 -0.49
C ALA A 119 -1.84 -9.73 -0.77
N VAL A 120 -2.56 -8.91 -0.01
CA VAL A 120 -3.96 -8.56 -0.23
C VAL A 120 -4.09 -7.04 -0.22
N THR A 121 -4.71 -6.50 -1.25
CA THR A 121 -4.77 -5.05 -1.48
C THR A 121 -6.18 -4.57 -1.74
N CYS A 122 -6.40 -3.28 -1.54
CA CYS A 122 -7.54 -2.53 -2.05
C CYS A 122 -7.04 -1.44 -2.99
N THR A 123 -7.92 -0.89 -3.81
CA THR A 123 -7.56 0.24 -4.65
C THR A 123 -8.08 1.55 -4.09
N TYR A 124 -7.57 2.66 -4.60
CA TYR A 124 -8.03 4.00 -4.28
C TYR A 124 -7.94 4.90 -5.51
N ALA A 125 -8.73 5.97 -5.51
CA ALA A 125 -8.73 6.93 -6.60
C ALA A 125 -7.57 7.93 -6.48
N ILE A 126 -6.82 8.11 -7.55
CA ILE A 126 -5.86 9.20 -7.70
C ILE A 126 -6.58 10.34 -8.40
N ASN A 127 -6.82 11.45 -7.70
CA ASN A 127 -7.42 12.62 -8.30
C ASN A 127 -6.39 13.44 -9.10
N ARG A 128 -6.50 13.42 -10.42
CA ARG A 128 -5.73 14.28 -11.34
C ARG A 128 -6.67 15.01 -12.29
N GLY A 129 -7.78 15.57 -11.74
CA GLY A 129 -8.84 16.18 -12.54
C GLY A 129 -10.06 15.26 -12.70
N GLU A 130 -9.85 14.01 -13.13
CA GLU A 130 -10.87 12.96 -13.08
C GLU A 130 -10.42 11.84 -12.13
N PRO A 131 -11.32 11.21 -11.35
CA PRO A 131 -10.95 10.14 -10.44
C PRO A 131 -10.45 8.92 -11.22
N THR A 132 -9.17 8.60 -11.04
CA THR A 132 -8.49 7.47 -11.68
C THR A 132 -8.07 6.48 -10.63
N LEU A 133 -8.48 5.21 -10.74
CA LEU A 133 -8.06 4.16 -9.80
C LEU A 133 -6.55 3.89 -9.94
N CYS A 134 -5.90 3.66 -8.80
CA CYS A 134 -4.48 3.33 -8.76
C CYS A 134 -4.24 1.88 -9.16
N LEU A 135 -4.43 1.57 -10.44
CA LEU A 135 -4.23 0.25 -11.02
C LEU A 135 -3.23 0.35 -12.19
N THR A 136 -2.34 -0.62 -12.30
CA THR A 136 -1.30 -0.63 -13.32
C THR A 136 -1.27 -1.96 -14.05
N SER A 137 -1.28 -1.93 -15.36
CA SER A 137 -0.89 -3.06 -16.18
C SER A 137 0.61 -2.97 -16.45
N THR A 138 1.35 -4.03 -16.14
CA THR A 138 2.78 -4.08 -16.42
C THR A 138 3.10 -5.27 -17.32
N SER A 139 3.86 -5.03 -18.37
CA SER A 139 4.67 -6.06 -19.02
C SER A 139 6.13 -5.67 -18.80
N ASP A 140 6.93 -6.56 -18.23
CA ASP A 140 8.37 -6.34 -18.03
C ASP A 140 8.75 -5.01 -17.37
N TYR A 141 8.05 -4.66 -16.26
CA TYR A 141 8.18 -3.39 -15.52
C TYR A 141 7.79 -2.12 -16.30
N ARG A 142 7.20 -2.26 -17.46
CA ARG A 142 6.66 -1.13 -18.23
C ARG A 142 5.22 -0.86 -17.77
N ALA A 143 5.05 0.16 -16.96
CA ALA A 143 3.71 0.62 -16.59
C ALA A 143 3.01 1.17 -17.83
N VAL A 144 1.96 0.51 -18.27
CA VAL A 144 0.96 1.11 -19.14
C VAL A 144 -0.03 1.80 -18.22
N ARG A 145 -0.02 3.13 -18.17
CA ARG A 145 -0.85 3.92 -17.26
C ARG A 145 -2.33 3.57 -17.40
N SER A 146 -2.98 3.49 -16.25
CA SER A 146 -4.40 3.21 -16.07
C SER A 146 -5.36 4.25 -16.65
N GLU A 147 -4.88 5.38 -17.14
CA GLU A 147 -5.72 6.42 -17.76
C GLU A 147 -6.65 5.87 -18.86
N LYS A 148 -6.16 4.92 -19.67
CA LYS A 148 -6.98 4.25 -20.69
C LYS A 148 -7.97 3.22 -20.12
N ILE A 149 -7.71 2.69 -18.94
CA ILE A 149 -8.52 1.65 -18.32
C ILE A 149 -9.78 2.26 -17.71
N LEU A 150 -9.69 3.47 -17.15
CA LEU A 150 -10.83 4.16 -16.53
C LEU A 150 -11.76 4.82 -17.53
N GLU A 151 -11.24 5.39 -18.61
CA GLU A 151 -12.07 5.89 -19.70
C GLU A 151 -12.98 4.81 -20.30
N ARG A 152 -12.58 3.53 -20.21
CA ARG A 152 -13.35 2.40 -20.74
C ARG A 152 -14.23 1.71 -19.72
N SER A 153 -13.85 1.68 -18.43
CA SER A 153 -14.54 0.87 -17.42
C SER A 153 -15.55 1.62 -16.56
N HIS A 154 -15.65 2.93 -16.65
CA HIS A 154 -16.54 3.80 -15.84
C HIS A 154 -16.47 3.54 -14.32
N GLY A 155 -15.41 2.89 -13.80
CA GLY A 155 -15.23 2.57 -12.39
C GLY A 155 -16.26 1.58 -11.81
N ILE A 156 -17.41 1.42 -12.45
CA ILE A 156 -18.52 0.58 -11.99
C ILE A 156 -18.25 -0.90 -12.24
N ASP A 157 -17.56 -1.22 -13.34
CA ASP A 157 -17.29 -2.60 -13.74
C ASP A 157 -16.28 -3.33 -12.84
N ILE A 158 -15.55 -2.60 -12.00
CA ILE A 158 -14.61 -3.16 -11.02
C ILE A 158 -15.36 -3.58 -9.75
N MET A 159 -16.33 -2.78 -9.34
CA MET A 159 -17.11 -3.03 -8.13
C MET A 159 -17.95 -4.30 -8.30
N GLY A 160 -17.94 -5.14 -7.28
CA GLY A 160 -18.75 -6.35 -7.25
C GLY A 160 -18.08 -7.59 -7.85
N GLN A 161 -16.85 -7.50 -8.36
CA GLN A 161 -16.10 -8.71 -8.77
C GLN A 161 -15.60 -9.54 -7.57
N GLY A 162 -15.67 -8.98 -6.36
CA GLY A 162 -15.30 -9.67 -5.14
C GLY A 162 -13.79 -9.64 -4.88
N VAL A 163 -13.32 -10.65 -4.14
CA VAL A 163 -11.91 -10.85 -3.83
C VAL A 163 -11.32 -11.85 -4.81
N LEU A 164 -10.38 -11.39 -5.64
CA LEU A 164 -9.80 -12.20 -6.71
C LEU A 164 -8.30 -11.91 -6.90
N PRO A 165 -7.57 -12.81 -7.60
CA PRO A 165 -6.20 -12.51 -8.01
C PRO A 165 -6.14 -11.22 -8.83
N LEU A 166 -5.16 -10.36 -8.52
CA LEU A 166 -5.04 -9.04 -9.14
C LEU A 166 -5.01 -9.11 -10.68
N ASN A 167 -4.33 -10.12 -11.22
CA ASN A 167 -4.23 -10.37 -12.66
C ASN A 167 -5.50 -10.94 -13.30
N GLN A 168 -6.54 -11.19 -12.52
CA GLN A 168 -7.86 -11.62 -12.98
C GLN A 168 -8.91 -10.51 -12.88
N LEU A 169 -8.54 -9.34 -12.38
CA LEU A 169 -9.44 -8.19 -12.34
C LEU A 169 -9.78 -7.78 -13.79
N LEU A 170 -11.06 -7.84 -14.10
CA LEU A 170 -11.57 -7.59 -15.45
C LEU A 170 -11.87 -6.09 -15.61
N ILE A 171 -10.95 -5.37 -16.20
CA ILE A 171 -11.10 -3.95 -16.54
C ILE A 171 -11.12 -3.77 -18.07
N ASP A 172 -10.27 -4.52 -18.76
CA ASP A 172 -10.19 -4.60 -20.21
C ASP A 172 -9.79 -6.04 -20.56
N PRO A 173 -10.45 -6.73 -21.49
CA PRO A 173 -10.10 -8.09 -21.90
C PRO A 173 -8.63 -8.28 -22.28
N ASP A 174 -8.00 -7.23 -22.77
CA ASP A 174 -6.62 -7.24 -23.23
C ASP A 174 -5.60 -6.74 -22.20
N ALA A 175 -6.07 -6.21 -21.06
CA ALA A 175 -5.21 -5.61 -20.03
C ALA A 175 -5.20 -6.45 -18.74
N LYS A 176 -4.08 -7.10 -18.47
CA LYS A 176 -3.84 -7.74 -17.17
C LYS A 176 -3.34 -6.71 -16.18
N ILE A 177 -4.07 -6.51 -15.08
CA ILE A 177 -3.59 -5.69 -13.96
C ILE A 177 -2.56 -6.50 -13.18
N THR A 178 -1.39 -5.91 -12.99
CA THR A 178 -0.25 -6.57 -12.33
C THR A 178 0.24 -5.82 -11.11
N ALA A 179 -0.18 -4.56 -10.94
CA ALA A 179 0.15 -3.75 -9.78
C ALA A 179 -1.00 -2.78 -9.45
N THR A 180 -1.03 -2.37 -8.20
CA THR A 180 -1.86 -1.27 -7.68
C THR A 180 -0.99 -0.43 -6.75
N GLY A 181 -1.47 0.73 -6.31
CA GLY A 181 -0.78 1.45 -5.24
C GLY A 181 -0.75 0.65 -3.96
N ILE A 182 0.28 0.85 -3.16
CA ILE A 182 0.45 0.16 -1.87
C ILE A 182 -0.20 0.90 -0.70
N GLY A 183 -0.96 1.94 -0.98
CA GLY A 183 -1.60 2.78 0.02
C GLY A 183 -2.70 2.10 0.85
N CYS A 184 -3.06 0.86 0.55
CA CYS A 184 -3.89 -0.02 1.37
C CYS A 184 -3.57 -1.48 1.02
N THR A 185 -2.44 -1.99 1.50
CA THR A 185 -1.96 -3.34 1.16
C THR A 185 -1.41 -4.06 2.37
N LEU A 186 -1.94 -5.25 2.64
CA LEU A 186 -1.43 -6.18 3.64
C LEU A 186 -0.45 -7.15 2.97
N PHE A 187 0.78 -7.18 3.45
CA PHE A 187 1.84 -8.09 2.99
C PHE A 187 2.09 -9.18 4.02
N ARG A 188 2.22 -10.42 3.58
CA ARG A 188 2.63 -11.55 4.40
C ARG A 188 4.16 -11.52 4.62
N ARG A 189 4.61 -11.94 5.80
CA ARG A 189 6.04 -11.97 6.18
C ARG A 189 6.89 -12.70 5.16
N GLU A 190 6.51 -13.91 4.78
CA GLU A 190 7.29 -14.78 3.89
C GLU A 190 7.52 -14.13 2.52
N ALA A 191 6.60 -13.30 2.06
CA ALA A 191 6.80 -12.54 0.82
C ALA A 191 7.84 -11.43 1.02
N LEU A 192 7.72 -10.67 2.10
CA LEU A 192 8.66 -9.57 2.39
C LEU A 192 10.07 -10.03 2.80
N GLU A 193 10.25 -11.26 3.23
CA GLU A 193 11.58 -11.84 3.42
C GLU A 193 12.34 -11.98 2.09
N LEU A 194 11.62 -12.24 0.99
CA LEU A 194 12.19 -12.51 -0.33
C LEU A 194 12.20 -11.30 -1.25
N VAL A 195 11.35 -10.29 -1.04
CA VAL A 195 11.28 -9.08 -1.86
C VAL A 195 11.52 -7.83 -1.02
N ARG A 196 11.94 -6.75 -1.70
CA ARG A 196 12.11 -5.43 -1.07
C ARG A 196 11.51 -4.35 -1.95
N PHE A 197 11.19 -3.22 -1.37
CA PHE A 197 10.79 -2.02 -2.10
C PHE A 197 11.99 -1.48 -2.86
N ARG A 198 11.83 -1.25 -4.16
CA ARG A 198 12.87 -0.72 -5.03
C ARG A 198 12.27 0.04 -6.19
N VAL A 199 13.07 0.86 -6.82
CA VAL A 199 12.82 1.42 -8.15
C VAL A 199 13.99 1.09 -9.05
N ASP A 200 13.75 1.06 -10.35
CA ASP A 200 14.79 0.96 -11.36
C ASP A 200 14.45 1.95 -12.48
N LEU A 201 15.03 3.13 -12.38
CA LEU A 201 14.79 4.23 -13.30
C LEU A 201 15.31 3.97 -14.71
N SER A 202 16.16 2.95 -14.88
CA SER A 202 16.63 2.50 -16.22
C SER A 202 15.55 1.70 -16.94
N LEU A 203 14.74 0.94 -16.19
CA LEU A 203 13.62 0.16 -16.73
C LEU A 203 12.37 1.02 -16.92
N ASN A 204 12.06 1.87 -15.96
CA ASN A 204 10.92 2.77 -16.03
C ASN A 204 11.16 4.05 -15.23
N LYS A 205 11.35 5.17 -15.95
CA LYS A 205 11.64 6.49 -15.34
C LYS A 205 10.49 7.09 -14.53
N SER A 206 9.27 6.55 -14.64
CA SER A 206 8.07 7.07 -13.96
C SER A 206 7.46 6.10 -12.97
N ALA A 207 7.95 4.86 -12.88
CA ALA A 207 7.41 3.87 -11.96
C ALA A 207 7.86 4.13 -10.52
N PHE A 208 6.97 3.83 -9.59
CA PHE A 208 7.22 3.78 -8.16
C PHE A 208 7.47 2.35 -7.69
N SER A 209 7.85 2.20 -6.44
CA SER A 209 8.16 0.92 -5.81
C SER A 209 7.00 -0.10 -5.83
N ASP A 210 5.76 0.36 -5.89
CA ASP A 210 4.56 -0.47 -6.02
C ASP A 210 4.61 -1.35 -7.27
N THR A 211 4.97 -0.78 -8.42
CA THR A 211 5.15 -1.53 -9.67
C THR A 211 6.16 -2.66 -9.52
N PHE A 212 7.29 -2.36 -8.87
CA PHE A 212 8.37 -3.33 -8.75
C PHE A 212 8.07 -4.42 -7.72
N ILE A 213 7.54 -4.07 -6.54
CA ILE A 213 7.30 -5.06 -5.49
C ILE A 213 6.25 -6.10 -5.92
N PHE A 214 5.14 -5.68 -6.52
CA PHE A 214 4.14 -6.62 -7.01
C PHE A 214 4.66 -7.49 -8.16
N THR A 215 5.45 -6.92 -9.09
CA THR A 215 6.07 -7.68 -10.17
C THR A 215 7.07 -8.70 -9.63
N ASP A 216 7.91 -8.31 -8.66
CA ASP A 216 8.91 -9.20 -8.05
C ASP A 216 8.22 -10.33 -7.27
N MET A 217 7.16 -10.05 -6.53
CA MET A 217 6.35 -11.06 -5.83
C MET A 217 5.73 -12.07 -6.82
N GLN A 218 5.15 -11.60 -7.92
CA GLN A 218 4.56 -12.48 -8.94
C GLN A 218 5.62 -13.36 -9.62
N LYS A 219 6.82 -12.84 -9.88
CA LYS A 219 7.93 -13.64 -10.42
C LYS A 219 8.39 -14.76 -9.48
N LEU A 220 8.23 -14.56 -8.18
CA LEU A 220 8.49 -15.57 -7.14
C LEU A 220 7.30 -16.50 -6.91
N GLY A 221 6.21 -16.35 -7.65
CA GLY A 221 5.03 -17.20 -7.57
C GLY A 221 4.04 -16.83 -6.47
N PHE A 222 4.21 -15.69 -5.80
CA PHE A 222 3.23 -15.23 -4.83
C PHE A 222 1.95 -14.78 -5.53
N LYS A 223 0.81 -15.22 -4.97
CA LYS A 223 -0.49 -14.72 -5.32
C LYS A 223 -0.68 -13.34 -4.69
N ILE A 224 -1.22 -12.41 -5.44
CA ILE A 224 -1.67 -11.10 -4.96
C ILE A 224 -3.17 -11.03 -5.17
N LEU A 225 -3.93 -10.76 -4.11
CA LEU A 225 -5.37 -10.56 -4.17
C LEU A 225 -5.71 -9.09 -4.12
N ILE A 226 -6.82 -8.74 -4.75
CA ILE A 226 -7.47 -7.44 -4.62
C ILE A 226 -8.92 -7.64 -4.18
N ASP A 227 -9.37 -6.85 -3.20
CA ASP A 227 -10.79 -6.72 -2.90
C ASP A 227 -11.37 -5.57 -3.74
N SER A 228 -12.06 -5.93 -4.81
CA SER A 228 -12.67 -4.97 -5.74
C SER A 228 -13.92 -4.28 -5.17
N ASN A 229 -14.45 -4.74 -4.04
CA ASN A 229 -15.58 -4.11 -3.36
C ASN A 229 -15.14 -2.96 -2.44
N ILE A 230 -13.84 -2.79 -2.23
CA ILE A 230 -13.29 -1.74 -1.38
C ILE A 230 -12.49 -0.77 -2.24
N ILE A 231 -13.04 0.42 -2.44
CA ILE A 231 -12.31 1.58 -2.97
C ILE A 231 -12.06 2.53 -1.80
N CYS A 232 -10.80 2.69 -1.44
CA CYS A 232 -10.43 3.57 -0.34
C CYS A 232 -10.58 5.04 -0.75
N GLU A 233 -10.98 5.89 0.18
CA GLU A 233 -10.96 7.33 -0.02
C GLU A 233 -9.50 7.82 -0.02
N HIS A 234 -9.12 8.60 -1.02
CA HIS A 234 -7.82 9.27 -1.08
C HIS A 234 -8.03 10.78 -1.01
N ARG A 235 -7.68 11.38 0.12
CA ARG A 235 -7.83 12.81 0.37
C ARG A 235 -6.68 13.61 -0.23
N LYS A 236 -6.98 14.89 -0.53
CA LYS A 236 -5.99 15.88 -1.02
C LYS A 236 -6.22 17.21 -0.35
#